data_a2cdce0a6794e9f8c9fae6d30dd366ab
#
_entry.id   a2cdce0a6794e9f8c9fae6d30dd366ab
#
_cell.length_a   1.000
_cell.length_b   1.000
_cell.length_c   1.000
_cell.angle_alpha   90.00
_cell.angle_beta   90.00
_cell.angle_gamma   90.00
#
_symmetry.space_group_name_H-M   'P 1'
#
loop_
_entity.id
_entity.type
_entity.pdbx_description
1 polymer ?
#
loop_
_entity_poly.entity_id
_entity_poly.type
_entity_poly.pdbx_seq_one_letter_code
_entity_poly.pdbx_strand_id
1 'polypeptide(L)'
;MDNSTKATVENMTISAELASTIAELKASISSLNALVESLKSDNEYLKNNNDLLRVENAYLKRKLFGVKSEKMPCSVEQLSLFDEAEQECEPELLEEITYKRAKKKQKGTLEIKLDNLKHVKEVYDIDEKDRICDICGTKMHRVGEEFVRHEVVYEPAKLYVKDIYRKTYECRNCRKRGKVVMLKAGTPAPVIPHSFTSPSVLSQVITDKFVNHMPLYRQEAEWKRLGLDLSRTTMANWLIIASREYFIPIVNRMHEILVVEKYVHSDETTVQVLNEPGKPATSKSYMWVYSSIRESSKPIRIFEYKPDRKAENPQKFLENFSGTLISDGYSGYNNIEGAVNAYCWAHARRKFHEA
;
A
#
# COMPACT_ATOMS: atom_id res chain seq x y z
N MET A 1 -81.70 45.43 32.61
CA MET A 1 -80.87 44.20 32.61
C MET A 1 -79.87 44.33 33.71
N ASP A 2 -79.95 43.46 34.69
CA ASP A 2 -79.26 43.53 35.96
C ASP A 2 -77.74 43.36 35.82
N ASN A 3 -76.95 44.10 36.57
CA ASN A 3 -75.46 43.98 36.61
C ASN A 3 -74.98 42.57 36.98
N SER A 4 -75.82 41.78 37.61
CA SER A 4 -75.57 40.38 37.97
C SER A 4 -75.55 39.44 36.71
N THR A 5 -76.41 39.68 35.72
CA THR A 5 -76.45 38.89 34.48
C THR A 5 -75.32 39.18 33.52
N LYS A 6 -74.76 40.43 33.51
CA LYS A 6 -73.59 40.81 32.75
C LYS A 6 -72.32 40.17 33.30
N ALA A 7 -72.12 40.15 34.60
CA ALA A 7 -70.98 39.53 35.25
C ALA A 7 -70.94 38.00 35.06
N THR A 8 -72.15 37.36 35.02
CA THR A 8 -72.22 35.88 34.74
C THR A 8 -71.90 35.53 33.28
N VAL A 9 -72.30 36.37 32.37
CA VAL A 9 -72.01 36.19 30.93
C VAL A 9 -70.50 36.43 30.64
N GLU A 10 -69.89 37.47 31.27
CA GLU A 10 -68.43 37.68 31.14
C GLU A 10 -67.61 36.56 31.78
N ASN A 11 -68.02 36.04 32.94
CA ASN A 11 -67.35 34.88 33.54
C ASN A 11 -67.51 33.59 32.70
N MET A 12 -68.62 33.38 32.00
CA MET A 12 -68.81 32.25 31.11
C MET A 12 -67.99 32.37 29.82
N THR A 13 -67.82 33.60 29.27
CA THR A 13 -66.94 33.83 28.10
C THR A 13 -65.45 33.64 28.46
N ILE A 14 -65.00 34.16 29.56
CA ILE A 14 -63.64 33.97 30.07
C ILE A 14 -63.35 32.49 30.35
N SER A 15 -64.30 31.74 30.89
CA SER A 15 -64.18 30.31 31.15
C SER A 15 -64.10 29.50 29.82
N ALA A 16 -64.86 29.90 28.79
CA ALA A 16 -64.81 29.27 27.48
C ALA A 16 -63.48 29.55 26.74
N GLU A 17 -62.97 30.78 26.80
CA GLU A 17 -61.63 31.14 26.24
C GLU A 17 -60.50 30.40 26.96
N LEU A 18 -60.59 30.29 28.29
CA LEU A 18 -59.59 29.52 29.07
C LEU A 18 -59.64 28.02 28.70
N ALA A 19 -60.82 27.46 28.50
CA ALA A 19 -61.00 26.08 28.08
C ALA A 19 -60.40 25.84 26.68
N SER A 20 -60.59 26.81 25.76
CA SER A 20 -60.02 26.77 24.41
C SER A 20 -58.45 26.81 24.44
N THR A 21 -57.89 27.76 25.20
CA THR A 21 -56.43 27.87 25.35
C THR A 21 -55.81 26.64 26.02
N ILE A 22 -56.49 26.05 27.00
CA ILE A 22 -56.04 24.80 27.63
C ILE A 22 -56.09 23.63 26.61
N ALA A 23 -57.09 23.59 25.76
CA ALA A 23 -57.15 22.56 24.69
C ALA A 23 -56.00 22.71 23.68
N GLU A 24 -55.71 23.95 23.24
CA GLU A 24 -54.60 24.25 22.35
C GLU A 24 -53.24 23.91 22.94
N LEU A 25 -53.06 24.26 24.23
CA LEU A 25 -51.81 23.90 24.95
C LEU A 25 -51.65 22.40 25.11
N LYS A 26 -52.72 21.65 25.37
CA LYS A 26 -52.70 20.20 25.44
C LYS A 26 -52.37 19.58 24.08
N ALA A 27 -52.90 20.10 22.97
CA ALA A 27 -52.56 19.67 21.64
C ALA A 27 -51.12 19.95 21.30
N SER A 28 -50.61 21.14 21.68
CA SER A 28 -49.18 21.47 21.48
C SER A 28 -48.25 20.57 22.28
N ILE A 29 -48.59 20.29 23.56
CA ILE A 29 -47.82 19.35 24.41
C ILE A 29 -47.81 17.94 23.79
N SER A 30 -48.93 17.48 23.26
CA SER A 30 -49.01 16.18 22.58
C SER A 30 -48.13 16.12 21.32
N SER A 31 -48.13 17.19 20.53
CA SER A 31 -47.24 17.32 19.36
C SER A 31 -45.78 17.37 19.73
N LEU A 32 -45.41 18.15 20.78
CA LEU A 32 -44.05 18.22 21.28
C LEU A 32 -43.57 16.86 21.82
N ASN A 33 -44.41 16.16 22.54
CA ASN A 33 -44.08 14.81 23.03
C ASN A 33 -43.83 13.83 21.88
N ALA A 34 -44.63 13.86 20.82
CA ALA A 34 -44.42 13.05 19.63
C ALA A 34 -43.11 13.39 18.94
N LEU A 35 -42.74 14.69 18.86
CA LEU A 35 -41.47 15.13 18.28
C LEU A 35 -40.29 14.68 19.16
N VAL A 36 -40.40 14.74 20.48
CA VAL A 36 -39.37 14.27 21.42
C VAL A 36 -39.12 12.77 21.29
N GLU A 37 -40.18 11.97 21.11
CA GLU A 37 -40.04 10.53 20.89
C GLU A 37 -39.39 10.22 19.51
N SER A 38 -39.73 10.96 18.46
CA SER A 38 -39.09 10.85 17.15
C SER A 38 -37.59 11.19 17.26
N LEU A 39 -37.24 12.32 17.93
CA LEU A 39 -35.85 12.74 18.12
C LEU A 39 -35.06 11.76 18.99
N LYS A 40 -35.67 11.10 19.95
CA LYS A 40 -35.02 10.04 20.74
C LYS A 40 -34.70 8.83 19.83
N SER A 41 -35.64 8.40 19.02
CA SER A 41 -35.43 7.30 18.07
C SER A 41 -34.32 7.61 17.06
N ASP A 42 -34.30 8.84 16.51
CA ASP A 42 -33.26 9.28 15.59
C ASP A 42 -31.89 9.36 16.26
N ASN A 43 -31.83 9.83 17.52
CA ASN A 43 -30.60 9.84 18.29
C ASN A 43 -30.08 8.42 18.57
N GLU A 44 -30.92 7.49 18.86
CA GLU A 44 -30.56 6.08 19.09
C GLU A 44 -30.08 5.43 17.80
N TYR A 45 -30.72 5.69 16.68
CA TYR A 45 -30.26 5.28 15.34
C TYR A 45 -28.89 5.87 14.99
N LEU A 46 -28.72 7.18 15.19
CA LEU A 46 -27.45 7.87 14.92
C LEU A 46 -26.32 7.37 15.83
N LYS A 47 -26.63 7.06 17.08
CA LYS A 47 -25.65 6.50 18.03
C LYS A 47 -25.19 5.11 17.58
N ASN A 48 -26.12 4.23 17.20
CA ASN A 48 -25.80 2.91 16.69
C ASN A 48 -24.99 2.97 15.39
N ASN A 49 -25.33 3.90 14.50
CA ASN A 49 -24.58 4.11 13.26
C ASN A 49 -23.17 4.68 13.49
N ASN A 50 -23.01 5.57 14.47
CA ASN A 50 -21.69 6.05 14.90
C ASN A 50 -20.81 4.95 15.50
N ASP A 51 -21.39 4.06 16.28
CA ASP A 51 -20.67 2.93 16.86
C ASP A 51 -20.25 1.92 15.76
N LEU A 52 -21.10 1.65 14.80
CA LEU A 52 -20.75 0.89 13.61
C LEU A 52 -19.61 1.52 12.81
N LEU A 53 -19.69 2.82 12.53
CA LEU A 53 -18.65 3.57 11.83
C LEU A 53 -17.34 3.62 12.62
N ARG A 54 -17.38 3.66 13.94
CA ARG A 54 -16.19 3.57 14.80
C ARG A 54 -15.51 2.20 14.69
N VAL A 55 -16.28 1.12 14.70
CA VAL A 55 -15.77 -0.24 14.51
C VAL A 55 -15.15 -0.40 13.13
N GLU A 56 -15.83 0.09 12.09
CA GLU A 56 -15.34 0.06 10.72
C GLU A 56 -14.07 0.91 10.55
N ASN A 57 -14.03 2.11 11.12
CA ASN A 57 -12.83 2.96 11.13
C ASN A 57 -11.68 2.32 11.90
N ALA A 58 -11.95 1.65 13.03
CA ALA A 58 -10.93 0.90 13.77
C ALA A 58 -10.42 -0.28 12.94
N TYR A 59 -11.30 -0.99 12.24
CA TYR A 59 -10.95 -2.06 11.32
C TYR A 59 -10.10 -1.54 10.15
N LEU A 60 -10.54 -0.46 9.49
CA LEU A 60 -9.80 0.16 8.38
C LEU A 60 -8.45 0.71 8.83
N LYS A 61 -8.39 1.36 10.00
CA LYS A 61 -7.12 1.80 10.60
C LYS A 61 -6.20 0.64 10.91
N ARG A 62 -6.72 -0.48 11.45
CA ARG A 62 -5.94 -1.70 11.69
C ARG A 62 -5.49 -2.33 10.37
N LYS A 63 -6.31 -2.26 9.32
CA LYS A 63 -5.98 -2.77 7.98
C LYS A 63 -4.93 -1.91 7.26
N LEU A 64 -4.99 -0.57 7.40
CA LEU A 64 -4.10 0.39 6.74
C LEU A 64 -2.81 0.63 7.53
N PHE A 65 -2.89 0.67 8.87
CA PHE A 65 -1.81 1.08 9.77
C PHE A 65 -1.46 0.01 10.81
N GLY A 66 -2.20 -1.09 10.87
CA GLY A 66 -1.88 -2.23 11.73
C GLY A 66 -0.54 -2.84 11.33
N VAL A 67 0.18 -3.35 12.30
CA VAL A 67 1.42 -4.10 12.07
C VAL A 67 1.09 -5.24 11.12
N LYS A 68 1.54 -5.14 9.86
CA LYS A 68 1.44 -6.22 8.88
C LYS A 68 2.45 -7.28 9.27
N SER A 69 2.10 -8.11 10.24
CA SER A 69 2.88 -9.28 10.63
C SER A 69 2.68 -10.36 9.60
N GLU A 70 3.75 -10.92 9.08
CA GLU A 70 3.75 -12.16 8.30
C GLU A 70 3.53 -13.38 9.22
N LYS A 71 3.45 -13.19 10.53
CA LYS A 71 3.14 -14.26 11.49
C LYS A 71 1.69 -14.69 11.33
N MET A 72 1.49 -15.96 11.01
CA MET A 72 0.18 -16.61 11.09
C MET A 72 -0.22 -16.73 12.57
N PRO A 73 -1.47 -16.43 12.95
CA PRO A 73 -1.97 -16.88 14.25
C PRO A 73 -1.98 -18.40 14.22
N CYS A 74 -1.23 -19.04 15.12
CA CYS A 74 -1.21 -20.49 15.27
C CYS A 74 -2.62 -20.97 15.62
N SER A 75 -3.24 -21.76 14.74
CA SER A 75 -4.33 -22.62 15.11
C SER A 75 -3.75 -23.85 15.81
N VAL A 76 -4.38 -24.27 16.92
CA VAL A 76 -3.91 -25.25 17.89
C VAL A 76 -3.63 -26.68 17.34
N GLU A 77 -3.81 -26.91 16.04
CA GLU A 77 -3.70 -28.24 15.41
C GLU A 77 -2.54 -28.39 14.41
N GLN A 78 -1.69 -27.40 14.24
CA GLN A 78 -0.53 -27.51 13.36
C GLN A 78 0.73 -27.66 14.21
N LEU A 79 1.15 -28.89 14.41
CA LEU A 79 2.46 -29.24 14.99
C LEU A 79 3.54 -28.62 14.10
N SER A 80 4.10 -27.50 14.58
CA SER A 80 5.18 -26.79 13.89
C SER A 80 6.48 -27.52 14.15
N LEU A 81 7.07 -28.03 13.07
CA LEU A 81 8.36 -28.73 13.11
C LEU A 81 9.57 -27.79 13.31
N PHE A 82 9.37 -26.47 13.43
CA PHE A 82 10.44 -25.46 13.43
C PHE A 82 10.28 -24.32 14.45
N ASP A 83 9.49 -24.49 15.53
CA ASP A 83 9.06 -23.35 16.36
C ASP A 83 9.54 -23.36 17.82
N GLU A 84 10.70 -23.97 18.13
CA GLU A 84 11.25 -23.85 19.49
C GLU A 84 11.72 -22.44 19.86
N ALA A 85 12.00 -21.57 18.89
CA ALA A 85 12.46 -20.20 19.14
C ALA A 85 11.32 -19.15 19.25
N GLU A 86 10.06 -19.49 18.93
CA GLU A 86 8.92 -18.57 18.97
C GLU A 86 8.06 -18.70 20.24
N GLN A 87 8.25 -19.72 21.06
CA GLN A 87 7.47 -19.96 22.28
C GLN A 87 7.91 -19.17 23.50
N GLU A 88 9.05 -18.46 23.44
CA GLU A 88 9.57 -17.68 24.59
C GLU A 88 9.15 -16.19 24.62
N CYS A 89 8.25 -15.74 23.75
CA CYS A 89 7.70 -14.40 23.85
C CYS A 89 6.36 -14.41 24.57
N GLU A 90 6.39 -14.24 25.88
CA GLU A 90 5.19 -13.88 26.66
C GLU A 90 4.60 -12.55 26.13
N PRO A 91 3.27 -12.44 26.01
CA PRO A 91 2.64 -11.17 25.64
C PRO A 91 2.74 -10.20 26.83
N GLU A 92 3.61 -9.22 26.73
CA GLU A 92 3.60 -8.07 27.64
C GLU A 92 2.22 -7.40 27.60
N LEU A 93 1.60 -7.27 28.76
CA LEU A 93 0.37 -6.53 29.01
C LEU A 93 0.51 -5.10 28.49
N LEU A 94 -0.37 -4.72 27.58
CA LEU A 94 -0.47 -3.36 27.05
C LEU A 94 -0.86 -2.39 28.16
N GLU A 95 0.10 -1.71 28.76
CA GLU A 95 -0.16 -0.51 29.57
C GLU A 95 -0.52 0.66 28.63
N GLU A 96 -1.62 1.33 28.94
CA GLU A 96 -2.03 2.57 28.26
C GLU A 96 -1.01 3.67 28.50
N ILE A 97 -0.15 3.92 27.53
CA ILE A 97 0.81 5.03 27.59
C ILE A 97 0.14 6.29 27.04
N THR A 98 -0.24 7.18 27.95
CA THR A 98 -0.67 8.54 27.62
C THR A 98 0.53 9.39 27.19
N TYR A 99 0.63 9.67 25.88
CA TYR A 99 1.68 10.51 25.31
C TYR A 99 1.45 12.00 25.60
N LYS A 100 2.23 12.58 26.50
CA LYS A 100 2.46 14.04 26.53
C LYS A 100 3.53 14.41 25.51
N ARG A 101 3.12 15.04 24.43
CA ARG A 101 4.00 15.47 23.32
C ARG A 101 4.86 16.65 23.76
N ALA A 102 6.08 16.40 24.23
CA ALA A 102 7.09 17.43 24.41
C ALA A 102 7.76 17.74 23.05
N LYS A 103 7.62 18.98 22.57
CA LYS A 103 8.34 19.50 21.40
C LYS A 103 9.82 19.66 21.76
N LYS A 104 10.66 18.64 21.55
CA LYS A 104 12.10 18.79 21.38
C LYS A 104 12.41 18.65 19.89
N LYS A 105 13.12 19.63 19.31
CA LYS A 105 13.80 19.46 18.00
C LYS A 105 14.86 18.36 18.19
N GLN A 106 14.46 17.11 17.97
CA GLN A 106 15.41 16.02 17.81
C GLN A 106 15.94 16.10 16.38
N LYS A 107 17.28 15.94 16.22
CA LYS A 107 17.94 15.58 14.97
C LYS A 107 17.07 14.51 14.30
N GLY A 108 16.85 14.63 13.01
CA GLY A 108 15.92 13.76 12.28
C GLY A 108 16.16 12.29 12.60
N THR A 109 15.12 11.54 12.83
CA THR A 109 15.15 10.09 13.17
C THR A 109 16.00 9.29 12.17
N LEU A 110 16.18 9.81 10.95
CA LEU A 110 17.00 9.21 9.88
C LEU A 110 18.49 9.32 10.17
N GLU A 111 18.98 10.48 10.61
CA GLU A 111 20.43 10.69 10.92
C GLU A 111 20.91 9.74 12.02
N ILE A 112 20.09 9.57 13.07
CA ILE A 112 20.40 8.66 14.18
C ILE A 112 20.53 7.20 13.72
N LYS A 113 19.73 6.79 12.73
CA LYS A 113 19.76 5.43 12.19
C LYS A 113 20.98 5.13 11.34
N LEU A 114 21.59 6.14 10.75
CA LEU A 114 22.73 6.01 9.83
C LEU A 114 24.08 6.29 10.48
N ASP A 115 24.12 6.88 11.68
CA ASP A 115 25.35 7.28 12.38
C ASP A 115 26.35 6.13 12.64
N ASN A 116 25.88 4.89 12.72
CA ASN A 116 26.70 3.71 12.96
C ASN A 116 27.37 3.12 11.69
N LEU A 117 27.06 3.67 10.51
CA LEU A 117 27.58 3.19 9.23
C LEU A 117 28.71 4.09 8.73
N LYS A 118 29.62 3.51 7.93
CA LYS A 118 30.68 4.29 7.27
C LYS A 118 30.08 5.20 6.23
N HIS A 119 30.32 6.52 6.34
CA HIS A 119 29.90 7.50 5.34
C HIS A 119 30.97 7.69 4.26
N VAL A 120 30.55 7.67 3.00
CA VAL A 120 31.37 7.94 1.82
C VAL A 120 30.77 9.13 1.09
N LYS A 121 31.55 10.21 0.90
CA LYS A 121 31.09 11.42 0.21
C LYS A 121 31.19 11.21 -1.31
N GLU A 122 30.07 11.40 -2.00
CA GLU A 122 30.02 11.43 -3.46
C GLU A 122 29.58 12.83 -3.92
N VAL A 123 30.34 13.45 -4.83
CA VAL A 123 30.12 14.83 -5.26
C VAL A 123 29.86 14.84 -6.77
N TYR A 124 28.69 15.32 -7.15
CA TYR A 124 28.31 15.55 -8.55
C TYR A 124 28.69 16.97 -8.98
N ASP A 125 29.28 17.10 -10.14
CA ASP A 125 29.73 18.37 -10.70
C ASP A 125 29.16 18.56 -12.10
N ILE A 126 29.23 19.79 -12.62
CA ILE A 126 28.84 20.16 -13.97
C ILE A 126 30.14 20.27 -14.80
N ASP A 127 30.16 19.77 -16.02
CA ASP A 127 31.30 19.92 -16.93
C ASP A 127 31.64 21.40 -17.12
N GLU A 128 32.92 21.72 -17.23
CA GLU A 128 33.37 23.13 -17.36
C GLU A 128 32.75 23.87 -18.53
N LYS A 129 32.48 23.18 -19.65
CA LYS A 129 31.83 23.72 -20.85
C LYS A 129 30.39 24.12 -20.63
N ASP A 130 29.69 23.45 -19.67
CA ASP A 130 28.27 23.64 -19.38
C ASP A 130 28.04 24.66 -18.24
N ARG A 131 29.12 25.21 -17.66
CA ARG A 131 29.08 26.22 -16.58
C ARG A 131 28.92 27.65 -17.16
N ILE A 132 27.99 27.86 -18.08
CA ILE A 132 27.72 29.12 -18.73
C ILE A 132 26.36 29.63 -18.24
N CYS A 133 26.27 30.97 -18.00
CA CYS A 133 25.02 31.59 -17.60
C CYS A 133 24.10 31.77 -18.81
N ASP A 134 22.92 31.18 -18.78
CA ASP A 134 21.91 31.27 -19.87
C ASP A 134 21.41 32.70 -20.15
N ILE A 135 21.58 33.64 -19.19
CA ILE A 135 21.11 35.02 -19.31
C ILE A 135 22.17 35.93 -19.93
N CYS A 136 23.47 35.77 -19.61
CA CYS A 136 24.52 36.70 -20.02
C CYS A 136 25.73 36.03 -20.66
N GLY A 137 25.73 34.71 -20.88
CA GLY A 137 26.81 33.97 -21.55
C GLY A 137 28.14 33.92 -20.77
N THR A 138 28.21 34.42 -19.53
CA THR A 138 29.47 34.47 -18.77
C THR A 138 29.69 33.16 -18.00
N LYS A 139 30.95 32.71 -17.88
CA LYS A 139 31.32 31.52 -17.09
C LYS A 139 30.90 31.71 -15.62
N MET A 140 30.20 30.72 -15.07
CA MET A 140 29.72 30.72 -13.68
C MET A 140 30.83 30.29 -12.71
N HIS A 141 30.80 30.81 -11.48
CA HIS A 141 31.76 30.48 -10.42
C HIS A 141 31.11 29.58 -9.39
N ARG A 142 31.89 28.59 -8.92
CA ARG A 142 31.47 27.72 -7.81
C ARG A 142 31.22 28.55 -6.55
N VAL A 143 30.06 28.35 -5.93
CA VAL A 143 29.64 29.05 -4.70
C VAL A 143 29.71 28.13 -3.50
N GLY A 144 29.51 26.81 -3.70
CA GLY A 144 29.53 25.84 -2.61
C GLY A 144 29.12 24.44 -3.05
N GLU A 145 28.94 23.59 -2.06
CA GLU A 145 28.37 22.25 -2.19
C GLU A 145 27.08 22.21 -1.38
N GLU A 146 26.07 21.61 -1.93
CA GLU A 146 24.78 21.41 -1.27
C GLU A 146 24.60 19.92 -0.99
N PHE A 147 24.29 19.57 0.26
CA PHE A 147 23.89 18.23 0.61
C PHE A 147 22.53 17.91 -0.04
N VAL A 148 22.42 16.78 -0.73
CA VAL A 148 21.21 16.37 -1.43
C VAL A 148 20.46 15.30 -0.64
N ARG A 149 21.14 14.19 -0.32
CA ARG A 149 20.55 13.06 0.38
C ARG A 149 21.58 12.07 0.90
N HIS A 150 21.15 11.23 1.83
CA HIS A 150 21.83 9.98 2.18
C HIS A 150 21.34 8.86 1.26
N GLU A 151 22.24 7.97 0.87
CA GLU A 151 21.92 6.74 0.13
C GLU A 151 22.71 5.58 0.76
N VAL A 152 22.00 4.55 1.24
CA VAL A 152 22.61 3.36 1.81
C VAL A 152 22.92 2.37 0.69
N VAL A 153 24.18 2.01 0.55
CA VAL A 153 24.65 1.07 -0.48
C VAL A 153 25.00 -0.25 0.19
N TYR A 154 24.51 -1.34 -0.37
CA TYR A 154 24.83 -2.70 0.03
C TYR A 154 25.70 -3.36 -1.03
N GLU A 155 26.91 -3.71 -0.64
CA GLU A 155 27.76 -4.67 -1.35
C GLU A 155 27.79 -5.95 -0.50
N PRO A 156 27.79 -7.17 -1.09
CA PRO A 156 27.86 -8.39 -0.30
C PRO A 156 28.96 -8.31 0.76
N ALA A 157 28.58 -8.48 2.03
CA ALA A 157 29.42 -8.32 3.22
C ALA A 157 29.92 -6.88 3.52
N LYS A 158 29.43 -5.83 2.81
CA LYS A 158 29.74 -4.43 3.13
C LYS A 158 28.49 -3.57 3.08
N LEU A 159 28.23 -2.87 4.17
CA LEU A 159 27.16 -1.88 4.27
C LEU A 159 27.78 -0.53 4.59
N TYR A 160 27.46 0.50 3.81
CA TYR A 160 27.92 1.86 4.02
C TYR A 160 26.89 2.89 3.56
N VAL A 161 26.98 4.10 4.07
CA VAL A 161 26.13 5.22 3.66
C VAL A 161 26.86 6.06 2.63
N LYS A 162 26.18 6.36 1.52
CA LYS A 162 26.65 7.29 0.50
C LYS A 162 25.98 8.65 0.73
N ASP A 163 26.75 9.64 1.13
CA ASP A 163 26.28 11.02 1.29
C ASP A 163 26.42 11.76 -0.04
N ILE A 164 25.28 12.09 -0.64
CA ILE A 164 25.24 12.69 -1.97
C ILE A 164 25.19 14.21 -1.85
N TYR A 165 26.19 14.86 -2.42
CA TYR A 165 26.33 16.30 -2.48
C TYR A 165 26.33 16.77 -3.94
N ARG A 166 25.86 17.99 -4.17
CA ARG A 166 25.97 18.64 -5.48
C ARG A 166 26.63 19.99 -5.37
N LYS A 167 27.46 20.33 -6.36
CA LYS A 167 28.07 21.65 -6.46
C LYS A 167 27.07 22.66 -7.00
N THR A 168 27.12 23.88 -6.46
CA THR A 168 26.27 24.99 -6.86
C THR A 168 27.16 26.13 -7.37
N TYR A 169 26.79 26.69 -8.49
CA TYR A 169 27.51 27.77 -9.18
C TYR A 169 26.63 29.02 -9.25
N GLU A 170 27.25 30.19 -9.15
CA GLU A 170 26.58 31.48 -9.23
C GLU A 170 27.14 32.32 -10.38
N CYS A 171 26.28 33.03 -11.10
CA CYS A 171 26.69 34.05 -12.06
C CYS A 171 26.97 35.38 -11.35
N ARG A 172 28.23 35.70 -11.10
CA ARG A 172 28.62 36.97 -10.46
C ARG A 172 28.27 38.23 -11.27
N ASN A 173 28.21 38.08 -12.59
CA ASN A 173 27.84 39.22 -13.46
C ASN A 173 26.36 39.58 -13.31
N CYS A 174 25.48 38.58 -13.31
CA CYS A 174 24.05 38.80 -13.06
C CYS A 174 23.80 39.33 -11.64
N ARG A 175 24.54 38.83 -10.63
CA ARG A 175 24.44 39.31 -9.25
C ARG A 175 24.76 40.79 -9.11
N LYS A 176 25.83 41.30 -9.81
CA LYS A 176 26.13 42.73 -9.84
C LYS A 176 25.00 43.61 -10.44
N ARG A 177 24.13 43.01 -11.25
CA ARG A 177 22.93 43.63 -11.84
C ARG A 177 21.66 43.36 -11.02
N GLY A 178 21.77 42.95 -9.78
CA GLY A 178 20.65 42.65 -8.88
C GLY A 178 19.85 41.39 -9.20
N LYS A 179 20.35 40.49 -10.08
CA LYS A 179 19.70 39.21 -10.43
C LYS A 179 20.52 38.04 -9.89
N VAL A 180 19.92 37.22 -9.04
CA VAL A 180 20.55 35.97 -8.54
C VAL A 180 20.29 34.85 -9.54
N VAL A 181 21.32 34.37 -10.21
CA VAL A 181 21.29 33.22 -11.14
C VAL A 181 22.19 32.12 -10.60
N MET A 182 21.61 30.99 -10.26
CA MET A 182 22.32 29.82 -9.72
C MET A 182 22.13 28.60 -10.61
N LEU A 183 23.18 27.84 -10.81
CA LEU A 183 23.19 26.55 -11.48
C LEU A 183 23.64 25.47 -10.50
N LYS A 184 22.85 24.40 -10.36
CA LYS A 184 23.14 23.25 -9.48
C LYS A 184 23.42 22.02 -10.33
N ALA A 185 24.44 21.25 -9.97
CA ALA A 185 24.74 20.00 -10.65
C ALA A 185 23.55 19.03 -10.55
N GLY A 186 23.28 18.29 -11.63
CA GLY A 186 22.28 17.22 -11.62
C GLY A 186 22.73 16.08 -10.72
N THR A 187 21.80 15.47 -10.00
CA THR A 187 22.02 14.23 -9.26
C THR A 187 21.06 13.15 -9.76
N PRO A 188 21.47 11.86 -9.77
CA PRO A 188 20.53 10.78 -10.09
C PRO A 188 19.30 10.83 -9.20
N ALA A 189 18.13 10.52 -9.76
CA ALA A 189 16.92 10.40 -8.96
C ALA A 189 17.03 9.25 -7.97
N PRO A 190 16.50 9.38 -6.74
CA PRO A 190 16.44 8.26 -5.80
C PRO A 190 15.55 7.15 -6.38
N VAL A 191 15.90 5.90 -6.13
CA VAL A 191 15.10 4.74 -6.59
C VAL A 191 13.70 4.74 -5.98
N ILE A 192 13.57 5.22 -4.76
CA ILE A 192 12.27 5.47 -4.11
C ILE A 192 12.30 6.89 -3.56
N PRO A 193 11.36 7.76 -3.94
CA PRO A 193 11.27 9.12 -3.42
C PRO A 193 11.21 9.16 -1.90
N HIS A 194 11.91 10.11 -1.29
CA HIS A 194 11.97 10.31 0.16
C HIS A 194 12.50 9.12 0.97
N SER A 195 13.26 8.22 0.32
CA SER A 195 13.90 7.06 0.94
C SER A 195 15.43 7.16 0.86
N PHE A 196 16.10 6.52 1.81
CA PHE A 196 17.55 6.37 1.81
C PHE A 196 18.02 5.09 1.07
N THR A 197 17.09 4.30 0.51
CA THR A 197 17.45 3.06 -0.16
C THR A 197 18.17 3.32 -1.48
N SER A 198 19.22 2.55 -1.72
CA SER A 198 19.86 2.44 -3.03
C SER A 198 19.24 1.31 -3.85
N PRO A 199 19.48 1.24 -5.17
CA PRO A 199 19.10 0.10 -5.98
C PRO A 199 19.64 -1.24 -5.44
N SER A 200 20.85 -1.25 -4.86
CA SER A 200 21.45 -2.48 -4.34
C SER A 200 20.74 -3.01 -3.09
N VAL A 201 20.36 -2.13 -2.15
CA VAL A 201 19.60 -2.53 -0.96
C VAL A 201 18.21 -3.01 -1.35
N LEU A 202 17.52 -2.29 -2.25
CA LEU A 202 16.20 -2.70 -2.73
C LEU A 202 16.24 -4.05 -3.44
N SER A 203 17.24 -4.27 -4.31
CA SER A 203 17.46 -5.54 -4.99
C SER A 203 17.71 -6.68 -4.01
N GLN A 204 18.50 -6.45 -2.95
CA GLN A 204 18.75 -7.45 -1.92
C GLN A 204 17.46 -7.83 -1.18
N VAL A 205 16.67 -6.84 -0.75
CA VAL A 205 15.38 -7.09 -0.08
C VAL A 205 14.43 -7.92 -0.95
N ILE A 206 14.38 -7.62 -2.26
CA ILE A 206 13.56 -8.35 -3.23
C ILE A 206 14.06 -9.78 -3.40
N THR A 207 15.37 -9.95 -3.59
CA THR A 207 16.01 -11.27 -3.78
C THR A 207 15.79 -12.13 -2.55
N ASP A 208 16.03 -11.60 -1.36
CA ASP A 208 15.84 -12.34 -0.12
C ASP A 208 14.38 -12.77 0.08
N LYS A 209 13.42 -11.91 -0.24
CA LYS A 209 12.01 -12.25 -0.08
C LYS A 209 11.51 -13.27 -1.10
N PHE A 210 11.83 -13.08 -2.38
CA PHE A 210 11.19 -13.84 -3.47
C PHE A 210 12.04 -14.98 -4.02
N VAL A 211 13.36 -14.90 -3.90
CA VAL A 211 14.28 -15.97 -4.35
C VAL A 211 14.74 -16.83 -3.18
N ASN A 212 15.15 -16.19 -2.08
CA ASN A 212 15.67 -16.88 -0.89
C ASN A 212 14.55 -17.25 0.12
N HIS A 213 13.29 -16.92 -0.18
CA HIS A 213 12.12 -17.19 0.67
C HIS A 213 12.27 -16.66 2.11
N MET A 214 13.06 -15.60 2.31
CA MET A 214 13.28 -14.99 3.63
C MET A 214 12.17 -13.98 3.94
N PRO A 215 11.33 -14.21 4.94
CA PRO A 215 10.30 -13.26 5.36
C PRO A 215 10.89 -11.93 5.82
N LEU A 216 10.15 -10.83 5.66
CA LEU A 216 10.66 -9.48 5.99
C LEU A 216 11.06 -9.34 7.46
N TYR A 217 10.42 -10.06 8.40
CA TYR A 217 10.80 -10.00 9.81
C TYR A 217 12.18 -10.64 10.07
N ARG A 218 12.59 -11.67 9.31
CA ARG A 218 13.93 -12.24 9.37
C ARG A 218 14.95 -11.32 8.73
N GLN A 219 14.59 -10.68 7.62
CA GLN A 219 15.43 -9.65 7.01
C GLN A 219 15.65 -8.46 7.95
N GLU A 220 14.61 -8.01 8.69
CA GLU A 220 14.72 -6.95 9.70
C GLU A 220 15.79 -7.29 10.75
N ALA A 221 15.78 -8.53 11.26
CA ALA A 221 16.78 -9.00 12.20
C ALA A 221 18.20 -9.07 11.57
N GLU A 222 18.30 -9.45 10.29
CA GLU A 222 19.58 -9.50 9.56
C GLU A 222 20.15 -8.10 9.33
N TRP A 223 19.33 -7.16 8.84
CA TRP A 223 19.76 -5.77 8.65
C TRP A 223 20.22 -5.13 9.97
N LYS A 224 19.54 -5.44 11.09
CA LYS A 224 19.95 -4.98 12.42
C LYS A 224 21.31 -5.53 12.83
N ARG A 225 21.63 -6.80 12.54
CA ARG A 225 22.96 -7.39 12.78
C ARG A 225 24.05 -6.72 11.96
N LEU A 226 23.72 -6.26 10.74
CA LEU A 226 24.62 -5.51 9.88
C LEU A 226 24.77 -4.03 10.28
N GLY A 227 24.07 -3.55 11.32
CA GLY A 227 24.11 -2.18 11.83
C GLY A 227 23.07 -1.24 11.24
N LEU A 228 22.12 -1.73 10.43
CA LEU A 228 21.05 -0.93 9.85
C LEU A 228 19.71 -1.26 10.50
N ASP A 229 19.10 -0.28 11.19
CA ASP A 229 17.75 -0.39 11.73
C ASP A 229 16.71 -0.17 10.61
N LEU A 230 16.41 -1.24 9.87
CA LEU A 230 15.49 -1.26 8.74
C LEU A 230 14.25 -2.08 9.07
N SER A 231 13.14 -1.39 9.35
CA SER A 231 11.90 -2.06 9.74
C SER A 231 11.24 -2.83 8.58
N ARG A 232 10.60 -3.97 8.89
CA ARG A 232 9.79 -4.74 7.94
C ARG A 232 8.70 -3.91 7.26
N THR A 233 8.12 -2.92 7.95
CA THR A 233 7.12 -2.01 7.37
C THR A 233 7.74 -1.14 6.28
N THR A 234 8.95 -0.62 6.50
CA THR A 234 9.69 0.16 5.50
C THR A 234 10.00 -0.70 4.27
N MET A 235 10.52 -1.92 4.48
CA MET A 235 10.78 -2.86 3.38
C MET A 235 9.51 -3.22 2.60
N ALA A 236 8.39 -3.49 3.30
CA ALA A 236 7.10 -3.77 2.65
C ALA A 236 6.64 -2.60 1.77
N ASN A 237 6.76 -1.36 2.25
CA ASN A 237 6.43 -0.18 1.46
C ASN A 237 7.33 -0.02 0.23
N TRP A 238 8.64 -0.30 0.37
CA TRP A 238 9.56 -0.27 -0.77
C TRP A 238 9.18 -1.30 -1.83
N LEU A 239 8.80 -2.52 -1.43
CA LEU A 239 8.35 -3.56 -2.35
C LEU A 239 7.07 -3.15 -3.09
N ILE A 240 6.11 -2.53 -2.39
CA ILE A 240 4.86 -2.05 -2.99
C ILE A 240 5.13 -0.95 -4.02
N ILE A 241 6.00 0.03 -3.68
CA ILE A 241 6.36 1.11 -4.59
C ILE A 241 7.14 0.55 -5.79
N ALA A 242 8.13 -0.30 -5.55
CA ALA A 242 8.92 -0.92 -6.62
C ALA A 242 8.06 -1.76 -7.56
N SER A 243 7.08 -2.50 -7.02
CA SER A 243 6.11 -3.24 -7.83
C SER A 243 5.35 -2.31 -8.78
N ARG A 244 4.82 -1.21 -8.28
CA ARG A 244 4.01 -0.28 -9.05
C ARG A 244 4.84 0.49 -10.08
N GLU A 245 5.98 1.03 -9.68
CA GLU A 245 6.75 1.96 -10.52
C GLU A 245 7.68 1.24 -11.52
N TYR A 246 8.20 0.06 -11.17
CA TYR A 246 9.20 -0.64 -11.98
C TYR A 246 8.74 -1.97 -12.53
N PHE A 247 8.07 -2.82 -11.72
CA PHE A 247 7.77 -4.19 -12.14
C PHE A 247 6.50 -4.30 -12.96
N ILE A 248 5.43 -3.58 -12.63
CA ILE A 248 4.20 -3.58 -13.43
C ILE A 248 4.46 -3.20 -14.89
N PRO A 249 5.22 -2.14 -15.22
CA PRO A 249 5.58 -1.84 -16.61
C PRO A 249 6.36 -2.97 -17.31
N ILE A 250 7.26 -3.65 -16.58
CA ILE A 250 8.01 -4.79 -17.12
C ILE A 250 7.06 -5.96 -17.38
N VAL A 251 6.20 -6.31 -16.42
CA VAL A 251 5.21 -7.39 -16.57
C VAL A 251 4.24 -7.11 -17.72
N ASN A 252 3.78 -5.86 -17.86
CA ASN A 252 2.95 -5.47 -18.99
C ASN A 252 3.67 -5.68 -20.32
N ARG A 253 4.95 -5.32 -20.41
CA ARG A 253 5.76 -5.57 -21.62
C ARG A 253 5.99 -7.05 -21.86
N MET A 254 6.21 -7.85 -20.83
CA MET A 254 6.28 -9.31 -20.93
C MET A 254 4.96 -9.88 -21.45
N HIS A 255 3.83 -9.40 -20.96
CA HIS A 255 2.50 -9.81 -21.42
C HIS A 255 2.29 -9.48 -22.91
N GLU A 256 2.61 -8.25 -23.36
CA GLU A 256 2.54 -7.87 -24.77
C GLU A 256 3.36 -8.79 -25.68
N ILE A 257 4.53 -9.23 -25.22
CA ILE A 257 5.38 -10.16 -25.97
C ILE A 257 4.79 -11.57 -25.94
N LEU A 258 4.24 -12.00 -24.81
CA LEU A 258 3.69 -13.34 -24.65
C LEU A 258 2.45 -13.59 -25.52
N VAL A 259 1.54 -12.61 -25.60
CA VAL A 259 0.28 -12.77 -26.37
C VAL A 259 0.48 -12.81 -27.89
N VAL A 260 1.65 -12.45 -28.40
CA VAL A 260 2.00 -12.59 -29.83
C VAL A 260 2.82 -13.85 -30.13
N GLU A 261 3.13 -14.66 -29.11
CA GLU A 261 3.79 -15.94 -29.29
C GLU A 261 2.87 -16.95 -29.99
N LYS A 262 3.46 -17.85 -30.77
CA LYS A 262 2.70 -18.91 -31.46
C LYS A 262 2.15 -19.98 -30.52
N TYR A 263 2.85 -20.24 -29.42
CA TYR A 263 2.50 -21.24 -28.41
C TYR A 263 2.62 -20.66 -27.00
N VAL A 264 1.56 -20.80 -26.24
CA VAL A 264 1.52 -20.40 -24.83
C VAL A 264 1.04 -21.57 -23.98
N HIS A 265 1.76 -21.84 -22.90
CA HIS A 265 1.29 -22.73 -21.85
C HIS A 265 0.51 -21.94 -20.79
N SER A 266 -0.61 -22.48 -20.36
CA SER A 266 -1.37 -21.96 -19.22
C SER A 266 -1.71 -23.08 -18.26
N ASP A 267 -1.57 -22.79 -16.98
CA ASP A 267 -1.91 -23.67 -15.86
C ASP A 267 -2.29 -22.83 -14.66
N GLU A 268 -3.00 -23.38 -13.67
CA GLU A 268 -3.30 -22.70 -12.44
C GLU A 268 -3.14 -23.62 -11.23
N THR A 269 -2.68 -23.05 -10.13
CA THR A 269 -2.54 -23.74 -8.84
C THR A 269 -3.29 -23.00 -7.74
N THR A 270 -3.76 -23.76 -6.75
CA THR A 270 -4.44 -23.16 -5.60
C THR A 270 -3.47 -22.44 -4.69
N VAL A 271 -3.86 -21.28 -4.19
CA VAL A 271 -3.14 -20.48 -3.21
C VAL A 271 -4.09 -20.14 -2.07
N GLN A 272 -3.63 -20.26 -0.84
CA GLN A 272 -4.40 -19.80 0.32
C GLN A 272 -4.04 -18.35 0.63
N VAL A 273 -5.06 -17.49 0.73
CA VAL A 273 -4.92 -16.09 1.12
C VAL A 273 -5.73 -15.86 2.39
N LEU A 274 -5.05 -15.66 3.51
CA LEU A 274 -5.67 -15.61 4.83
C LEU A 274 -6.58 -14.39 5.03
N ASN A 275 -6.22 -13.25 4.42
CA ASN A 275 -6.91 -11.97 4.57
C ASN A 275 -7.43 -11.46 3.22
N GLU A 276 -8.24 -12.25 2.54
CA GLU A 276 -8.88 -11.82 1.31
C GLU A 276 -10.22 -11.14 1.60
N PRO A 277 -10.46 -9.90 1.07
CA PRO A 277 -11.72 -9.21 1.31
C PRO A 277 -12.94 -10.03 0.84
N GLY A 278 -13.91 -10.19 1.73
CA GLY A 278 -15.17 -10.88 1.41
C GLY A 278 -15.07 -12.41 1.37
N LYS A 279 -13.94 -13.02 1.76
CA LYS A 279 -13.76 -14.47 1.78
C LYS A 279 -13.22 -14.97 3.12
N PRO A 280 -13.64 -16.15 3.59
CA PRO A 280 -13.04 -16.80 4.73
C PRO A 280 -11.60 -17.26 4.41
N ALA A 281 -10.75 -17.34 5.45
CA ALA A 281 -9.34 -17.74 5.32
C ALA A 281 -9.13 -19.15 4.72
N THR A 282 -10.15 -19.99 4.79
CA THR A 282 -10.17 -21.36 4.22
C THR A 282 -10.47 -21.39 2.72
N SER A 283 -10.86 -20.26 2.12
CA SER A 283 -11.17 -20.18 0.68
C SER A 283 -9.94 -20.41 -0.16
N LYS A 284 -10.13 -21.10 -1.28
CA LYS A 284 -9.10 -21.26 -2.29
C LYS A 284 -9.11 -20.06 -3.23
N SER A 285 -7.95 -19.43 -3.38
CA SER A 285 -7.63 -18.50 -4.46
C SER A 285 -6.65 -19.18 -5.42
N TYR A 286 -6.31 -18.57 -6.53
CA TYR A 286 -5.54 -19.21 -7.59
C TYR A 286 -4.38 -18.34 -8.05
N MET A 287 -3.27 -18.99 -8.34
CA MET A 287 -2.15 -18.44 -9.06
C MET A 287 -2.16 -19.02 -10.47
N TRP A 288 -2.45 -18.17 -11.44
CA TRP A 288 -2.39 -18.51 -12.86
C TRP A 288 -0.98 -18.31 -13.37
N VAL A 289 -0.53 -19.24 -14.21
CA VAL A 289 0.81 -19.23 -14.79
C VAL A 289 0.67 -19.26 -16.31
N TYR A 290 1.25 -18.26 -16.94
CA TYR A 290 1.31 -18.19 -18.41
C TYR A 290 2.77 -18.19 -18.84
N SER A 291 3.15 -19.06 -19.75
CA SER A 291 4.54 -19.14 -20.19
C SER A 291 4.68 -19.40 -21.68
N SER A 292 5.71 -18.81 -22.27
CA SER A 292 6.18 -19.23 -23.60
C SER A 292 6.71 -20.66 -23.56
N ILE A 293 6.83 -21.29 -24.72
CA ILE A 293 7.50 -22.58 -24.83
C ILE A 293 9.01 -22.45 -24.60
N ARG A 294 9.68 -23.56 -24.31
CA ARG A 294 11.12 -23.60 -24.03
C ARG A 294 11.98 -23.11 -25.21
N GLU A 295 11.51 -23.35 -26.42
CA GLU A 295 12.18 -23.01 -27.68
C GLU A 295 11.97 -21.55 -28.10
N SER A 296 11.17 -20.77 -27.36
CA SER A 296 11.00 -19.35 -27.64
C SER A 296 12.31 -18.58 -27.49
N SER A 297 12.57 -17.68 -28.43
CA SER A 297 13.72 -16.77 -28.37
C SER A 297 13.65 -15.78 -27.20
N LYS A 298 12.45 -15.60 -26.63
CA LYS A 298 12.15 -14.74 -25.48
C LYS A 298 11.42 -15.54 -24.42
N PRO A 299 12.12 -16.34 -23.60
CA PRO A 299 11.47 -17.15 -22.57
C PRO A 299 10.81 -16.24 -21.51
N ILE A 300 9.48 -16.31 -21.46
CA ILE A 300 8.65 -15.52 -20.54
C ILE A 300 7.84 -16.46 -19.68
N ARG A 301 7.70 -16.10 -18.39
CA ARG A 301 6.79 -16.75 -17.46
C ARG A 301 6.16 -15.69 -16.57
N ILE A 302 4.83 -15.59 -16.59
CA ILE A 302 4.06 -14.61 -15.81
C ILE A 302 3.18 -15.37 -14.84
N PHE A 303 3.17 -14.91 -13.59
CA PHE A 303 2.31 -15.40 -12.52
C PHE A 303 1.26 -14.33 -12.23
N GLU A 304 -0.02 -14.70 -12.29
CA GLU A 304 -1.13 -13.80 -12.02
C GLU A 304 -2.02 -14.36 -10.91
N TYR A 305 -2.15 -13.59 -9.84
CA TYR A 305 -3.07 -13.92 -8.75
C TYR A 305 -4.52 -13.58 -9.12
N LYS A 306 -5.43 -14.53 -8.88
CA LYS A 306 -6.88 -14.31 -8.98
C LYS A 306 -7.61 -14.92 -7.79
N PRO A 307 -8.68 -14.26 -7.30
CA PRO A 307 -9.44 -14.76 -6.16
C PRO A 307 -10.26 -16.02 -6.50
N ASP A 308 -10.43 -16.36 -7.76
CA ASP A 308 -11.25 -17.50 -8.21
C ASP A 308 -10.69 -18.16 -9.48
N ARG A 309 -11.32 -19.28 -9.88
CA ARG A 309 -10.97 -20.06 -11.07
C ARG A 309 -11.94 -19.82 -12.23
N LYS A 310 -12.51 -18.61 -12.37
CA LYS A 310 -13.46 -18.33 -13.43
C LYS A 310 -12.79 -18.26 -14.81
N ALA A 311 -13.53 -18.65 -15.84
CA ALA A 311 -13.11 -18.59 -17.23
C ALA A 311 -12.76 -17.15 -17.70
N GLU A 312 -13.38 -16.13 -17.10
CA GLU A 312 -13.11 -14.72 -17.40
C GLU A 312 -11.65 -14.32 -17.14
N ASN A 313 -10.96 -15.00 -16.21
CA ASN A 313 -9.59 -14.68 -15.85
C ASN A 313 -8.62 -14.99 -17.03
N PRO A 314 -8.54 -16.22 -17.56
CA PRO A 314 -7.69 -16.48 -18.71
C PRO A 314 -8.16 -15.82 -19.98
N GLN A 315 -9.47 -15.61 -20.18
CA GLN A 315 -10.00 -14.86 -21.32
C GLN A 315 -9.48 -13.43 -21.36
N LYS A 316 -9.51 -12.74 -20.21
CA LYS A 316 -8.99 -11.38 -20.10
C LYS A 316 -7.46 -11.31 -20.24
N PHE A 317 -6.73 -12.28 -19.69
CA PHE A 317 -5.28 -12.29 -19.78
C PHE A 317 -4.81 -12.59 -21.21
N LEU A 318 -5.48 -13.49 -21.91
CA LEU A 318 -5.18 -13.90 -23.29
C LEU A 318 -5.99 -13.13 -24.34
N GLU A 319 -6.52 -11.97 -23.98
CA GLU A 319 -7.15 -11.06 -24.93
C GLU A 319 -6.16 -10.71 -26.06
N ASN A 320 -6.63 -10.83 -27.31
CA ASN A 320 -5.83 -10.69 -28.54
C ASN A 320 -4.77 -11.77 -28.80
N PHE A 321 -4.74 -12.86 -28.05
CA PHE A 321 -3.90 -14.01 -28.35
C PHE A 321 -4.47 -14.80 -29.51
N SER A 322 -3.65 -15.07 -30.54
CA SER A 322 -4.04 -15.86 -31.71
C SER A 322 -3.01 -16.96 -32.01
N GLY A 323 -2.98 -17.97 -31.17
CA GLY A 323 -2.01 -19.04 -31.27
C GLY A 323 -2.53 -20.35 -30.68
N THR A 324 -1.62 -21.30 -30.41
CA THR A 324 -1.98 -22.54 -29.72
C THR A 324 -1.79 -22.41 -28.23
N LEU A 325 -2.89 -22.56 -27.50
CA LEU A 325 -2.89 -22.58 -26.02
C LEU A 325 -2.78 -24.03 -25.54
N ILE A 326 -1.75 -24.31 -24.77
CA ILE A 326 -1.49 -25.63 -24.18
C ILE A 326 -1.87 -25.62 -22.71
N SER A 327 -2.90 -26.38 -22.32
CA SER A 327 -3.44 -26.40 -20.97
C SER A 327 -3.74 -27.82 -20.46
N ASP A 328 -4.22 -27.95 -19.24
CA ASP A 328 -4.66 -29.23 -18.62
C ASP A 328 -6.03 -29.72 -19.14
N GLY A 329 -6.71 -28.93 -19.97
CA GLY A 329 -8.07 -29.21 -20.45
C GLY A 329 -9.18 -28.68 -19.54
N TYR A 330 -8.86 -27.75 -18.62
CA TYR A 330 -9.88 -27.04 -17.88
C TYR A 330 -10.79 -26.25 -18.82
N SER A 331 -12.11 -26.38 -18.63
CA SER A 331 -13.13 -25.77 -19.50
C SER A 331 -13.08 -24.24 -19.59
N GLY A 332 -12.46 -23.58 -18.60
CA GLY A 332 -12.26 -22.13 -18.63
C GLY A 332 -11.40 -21.62 -19.76
N TYR A 333 -10.60 -22.49 -20.40
CA TYR A 333 -9.77 -22.14 -21.56
C TYR A 333 -10.48 -22.31 -22.91
N ASN A 334 -11.67 -22.93 -22.93
CA ASN A 334 -12.32 -23.32 -24.20
C ASN A 334 -12.84 -22.14 -25.04
N ASN A 335 -13.12 -20.99 -24.43
CA ASN A 335 -13.76 -19.85 -25.09
C ASN A 335 -12.80 -18.65 -25.20
N ILE A 336 -11.53 -18.88 -25.44
CA ILE A 336 -10.54 -17.82 -25.71
C ILE A 336 -10.57 -17.56 -27.21
N GLU A 337 -11.00 -16.35 -27.59
CA GLU A 337 -11.14 -15.93 -28.98
C GLU A 337 -9.76 -15.97 -29.69
N GLY A 338 -9.70 -16.58 -30.87
CA GLY A 338 -8.47 -16.71 -31.65
C GLY A 338 -7.51 -17.83 -31.22
N ALA A 339 -7.72 -18.46 -30.06
CA ALA A 339 -6.85 -19.52 -29.57
C ALA A 339 -7.28 -20.91 -30.09
N VAL A 340 -6.30 -21.71 -30.46
CA VAL A 340 -6.46 -23.14 -30.73
C VAL A 340 -6.03 -23.94 -29.52
N ASN A 341 -6.92 -24.67 -28.87
CA ASN A 341 -6.60 -25.43 -27.68
C ASN A 341 -5.84 -26.72 -28.00
N ALA A 342 -4.75 -26.93 -27.27
CA ALA A 342 -4.01 -28.18 -27.21
C ALA A 342 -3.88 -28.66 -25.78
N TYR A 343 -3.76 -29.97 -25.57
CA TYR A 343 -3.73 -30.54 -24.23
C TYR A 343 -2.31 -30.93 -23.80
N CYS A 344 -1.99 -30.64 -22.55
CA CYS A 344 -0.69 -30.94 -21.98
C CYS A 344 -0.48 -32.43 -21.77
N TRP A 345 0.55 -33.00 -22.41
CA TRP A 345 0.91 -34.40 -22.24
C TRP A 345 1.28 -34.79 -20.81
N ALA A 346 1.83 -33.89 -20.03
CA ALA A 346 2.14 -34.17 -18.62
C ALA A 346 0.87 -34.44 -17.81
N HIS A 347 -0.20 -33.70 -18.08
CA HIS A 347 -1.51 -33.92 -17.45
C HIS A 347 -2.18 -35.19 -17.94
N ALA A 348 -2.11 -35.47 -19.24
CA ALA A 348 -2.61 -36.74 -19.80
C ALA A 348 -1.87 -37.93 -19.18
N ARG A 349 -0.52 -37.90 -19.15
CA ARG A 349 0.29 -38.97 -18.55
C ARG A 349 -0.06 -39.21 -17.08
N ARG A 350 -0.33 -38.15 -16.29
CA ARG A 350 -0.70 -38.29 -14.89
C ARG A 350 -1.98 -39.13 -14.73
N LYS A 351 -2.96 -38.92 -15.59
CA LYS A 351 -4.22 -39.69 -15.59
C LYS A 351 -3.98 -41.19 -15.80
N PHE A 352 -3.04 -41.54 -16.68
CA PHE A 352 -2.68 -42.96 -16.89
C PHE A 352 -1.85 -43.56 -15.75
N HIS A 353 -1.14 -42.74 -15.00
CA HIS A 353 -0.36 -43.18 -13.85
C HIS A 353 -1.20 -43.34 -12.58
N GLU A 354 -2.27 -42.59 -12.46
CA GLU A 354 -3.21 -42.61 -11.32
C GLU A 354 -4.31 -43.69 -11.49
N ALA A 355 -4.49 -44.24 -12.70
CA ALA A 355 -5.41 -45.34 -13.02
C ALA A 355 -4.79 -46.71 -12.81
#